data_e35008ee3dfa9b2ddf4f9acf57e9c685
#
_entry.id   e35008ee3dfa9b2ddf4f9acf57e9c685
#
_cell.length_a   1.000
_cell.length_b   1.000
_cell.length_c   1.000
_cell.angle_alpha   90.00
_cell.angle_beta   90.00
_cell.angle_gamma   90.00
#
_symmetry.space_group_name_H-M   'P 1'
#
loop_
_entity.id
_entity.type
_entity.pdbx_description
1 polymer ?
#
loop_
_entity_poly.entity_id
_entity_poly.type
_entity_poly.pdbx_seq_one_letter_code
_entity_poly.pdbx_strand_id
1 'polypeptide(L)'
;MPTKSQVQSWNTDALDAAAKTWGERATKLKDAYDKAQHGLENADWSGTAGEQARARLQADTAKVRAALEQIEHAQATATKGAQAIGNAKREAVKAIQDAEDDMFAVSEDLVVTDKLTQMPNGPQRVLRDFAIQLHQVAIRGHAMKLAAVDQQWA
;
A
#
# COMPACT_ATOMS: atom_id res chain seq x y z
N MET A 1 -0.59 -16.58 11.57
CA MET A 1 0.61 -15.79 11.96
C MET A 1 1.63 -15.92 10.83
N PRO A 2 2.07 -14.82 10.22
CA PRO A 2 3.12 -14.88 9.21
C PRO A 2 4.47 -15.31 9.82
N THR A 3 5.33 -15.88 8.99
CA THR A 3 6.71 -16.22 9.37
C THR A 3 7.63 -15.00 9.28
N LYS A 4 8.82 -15.07 9.91
CA LYS A 4 9.85 -14.03 9.81
C LYS A 4 10.19 -13.73 8.35
N SER A 5 10.46 -14.75 7.54
CA SER A 5 10.77 -14.60 6.13
C SER A 5 9.63 -13.96 5.34
N GLN A 6 8.38 -14.33 5.64
CA GLN A 6 7.21 -13.70 5.04
C GLN A 6 7.14 -12.21 5.38
N VAL A 7 7.31 -11.85 6.65
CA VAL A 7 7.33 -10.45 7.09
C VAL A 7 8.41 -9.65 6.34
N GLN A 8 9.62 -10.20 6.27
CA GLN A 8 10.76 -9.53 5.62
C GLN A 8 10.58 -9.37 4.10
N SER A 9 9.96 -10.34 3.45
CA SER A 9 9.72 -10.35 2.00
C SER A 9 8.38 -9.74 1.60
N TRP A 10 7.56 -9.32 2.55
CA TRP A 10 6.26 -8.71 2.24
C TRP A 10 6.43 -7.52 1.30
N ASN A 11 5.62 -7.45 0.25
CA ASN A 11 5.75 -6.39 -0.74
C ASN A 11 4.37 -5.82 -1.14
N THR A 12 4.41 -4.67 -1.78
CA THR A 12 3.24 -3.94 -2.24
C THR A 12 3.18 -3.87 -3.76
N ASP A 13 3.91 -4.73 -4.45
CA ASP A 13 4.12 -4.65 -5.91
C ASP A 13 2.80 -4.67 -6.68
N ALA A 14 1.84 -5.50 -6.27
CA ALA A 14 0.55 -5.59 -6.93
C ALA A 14 -0.25 -4.28 -6.80
N LEU A 15 -0.24 -3.64 -5.62
CA LEU A 15 -0.91 -2.36 -5.40
C LEU A 15 -0.20 -1.21 -6.11
N ASP A 16 1.12 -1.21 -6.12
CA ASP A 16 1.91 -0.21 -6.86
C ASP A 16 1.67 -0.31 -8.36
N ALA A 17 1.63 -1.53 -8.90
CA ALA A 17 1.30 -1.78 -10.30
C ALA A 17 -0.15 -1.36 -10.63
N ALA A 18 -1.10 -1.63 -9.74
CA ALA A 18 -2.49 -1.20 -9.90
C ALA A 18 -2.61 0.33 -9.91
N ALA A 19 -1.95 1.02 -8.98
CA ALA A 19 -1.92 2.49 -8.93
C ALA A 19 -1.36 3.08 -10.23
N LYS A 20 -0.26 2.54 -10.73
CA LYS A 20 0.35 2.94 -12.00
C LYS A 20 -0.61 2.73 -13.18
N THR A 21 -1.23 1.57 -13.27
CA THR A 21 -2.18 1.25 -14.35
C THR A 21 -3.38 2.19 -14.35
N TRP A 22 -3.96 2.47 -13.17
CA TRP A 22 -5.06 3.42 -13.06
C TRP A 22 -4.65 4.84 -13.43
N GLY A 23 -3.45 5.28 -13.01
CA GLY A 23 -2.90 6.58 -13.39
C GLY A 23 -2.72 6.72 -14.90
N GLU A 24 -2.19 5.69 -15.57
CA GLU A 24 -2.05 5.67 -17.03
C GLU A 24 -3.40 5.71 -17.74
N ARG A 25 -4.40 4.99 -17.24
CA ARG A 25 -5.76 5.02 -17.77
C ARG A 25 -6.41 6.38 -17.64
N ALA A 26 -6.23 7.03 -16.49
CA ALA A 26 -6.73 8.39 -16.26
C ALA A 26 -6.12 9.38 -17.28
N THR A 27 -4.82 9.32 -17.47
CA THR A 27 -4.10 10.17 -18.43
C THR A 27 -4.59 9.92 -19.86
N LYS A 28 -4.73 8.67 -20.27
CA LYS A 28 -5.22 8.33 -21.63
C LYS A 28 -6.65 8.82 -21.87
N LEU A 29 -7.53 8.64 -20.88
CA LEU A 29 -8.92 9.10 -20.99
C LEU A 29 -8.99 10.62 -21.09
N LYS A 30 -8.22 11.32 -20.27
CA LYS A 30 -8.14 12.78 -20.27
C LYS A 30 -7.60 13.30 -21.60
N ASP A 31 -6.51 12.72 -22.12
CA ASP A 31 -5.91 13.12 -23.39
C ASP A 31 -6.85 12.86 -24.56
N ALA A 32 -7.53 11.72 -24.57
CA ALA A 32 -8.51 11.40 -25.63
C ALA A 32 -9.68 12.38 -25.61
N TYR A 33 -10.17 12.75 -24.43
CA TYR A 33 -11.23 13.74 -24.28
C TYR A 33 -10.78 15.13 -24.74
N ASP A 34 -9.59 15.57 -24.31
CA ASP A 34 -9.03 16.88 -24.70
C ASP A 34 -8.84 16.96 -26.23
N LYS A 35 -8.36 15.89 -26.86
CA LYS A 35 -8.23 15.83 -28.33
C LYS A 35 -9.59 15.92 -29.04
N ALA A 36 -10.60 15.23 -28.52
CA ALA A 36 -11.94 15.28 -29.09
C ALA A 36 -12.54 16.69 -28.96
N GLN A 37 -12.34 17.34 -27.81
CA GLN A 37 -12.78 18.69 -27.58
C GLN A 37 -12.09 19.70 -28.50
N HIS A 38 -10.76 19.63 -28.64
CA HIS A 38 -10.01 20.49 -29.56
C HIS A 38 -10.39 20.25 -31.02
N GLY A 39 -10.60 19.00 -31.42
CA GLY A 39 -11.05 18.67 -32.75
C GLY A 39 -12.40 19.31 -33.06
N LEU A 40 -13.33 19.32 -32.11
CA LEU A 40 -14.64 19.95 -32.29
C LEU A 40 -14.56 21.48 -32.29
N GLU A 41 -13.75 22.07 -31.40
CA GLU A 41 -13.56 23.55 -31.33
C GLU A 41 -12.91 24.09 -32.61
N ASN A 42 -11.98 23.35 -33.20
CA ASN A 42 -11.24 23.77 -34.41
C ASN A 42 -11.91 23.33 -35.70
N ALA A 43 -12.95 22.50 -35.63
CA ALA A 43 -13.72 22.12 -36.80
C ALA A 43 -14.64 23.28 -37.26
N ASP A 44 -14.66 23.58 -38.54
CA ASP A 44 -15.58 24.58 -39.14
C ASP A 44 -16.98 23.97 -39.32
N TRP A 45 -17.58 23.63 -38.18
CA TRP A 45 -18.89 23.00 -38.08
C TRP A 45 -19.95 24.08 -37.81
N SER A 46 -20.74 24.41 -38.78
CA SER A 46 -21.85 25.32 -38.65
C SER A 46 -23.20 24.62 -38.88
N GLY A 47 -24.26 25.23 -38.35
CA GLY A 47 -25.62 24.74 -38.51
C GLY A 47 -25.99 23.62 -37.53
N THR A 48 -27.07 22.90 -37.86
CA THR A 48 -27.69 21.90 -36.96
C THR A 48 -26.76 20.75 -36.60
N ALA A 49 -25.94 20.27 -37.54
CA ALA A 49 -25.00 19.18 -37.28
C ALA A 49 -23.91 19.58 -36.28
N GLY A 50 -23.39 20.82 -36.40
CA GLY A 50 -22.41 21.36 -35.44
C GLY A 50 -23.00 21.54 -34.05
N GLU A 51 -24.22 22.02 -33.94
CA GLU A 51 -24.94 22.18 -32.69
C GLU A 51 -25.20 20.84 -31.99
N GLN A 52 -25.62 19.83 -32.76
CA GLN A 52 -25.84 18.48 -32.24
C GLN A 52 -24.54 17.84 -31.74
N ALA A 53 -23.43 18.01 -32.50
CA ALA A 53 -22.12 17.50 -32.08
C ALA A 53 -21.64 18.14 -30.79
N ARG A 54 -21.81 19.47 -30.60
CA ARG A 54 -21.47 20.17 -29.40
C ARG A 54 -22.35 19.73 -28.20
N ALA A 55 -23.65 19.58 -28.40
CA ALA A 55 -24.58 19.10 -27.40
C ALA A 55 -24.22 17.70 -26.93
N ARG A 56 -23.86 16.81 -27.85
CA ARG A 56 -23.40 15.46 -27.51
C ARG A 56 -22.10 15.46 -26.72
N LEU A 57 -21.12 16.28 -27.11
CA LEU A 57 -19.87 16.41 -26.37
C LEU A 57 -20.10 16.91 -24.95
N GLN A 58 -21.00 17.88 -24.76
CA GLN A 58 -21.39 18.36 -23.43
C GLN A 58 -22.05 17.27 -22.59
N ALA A 59 -22.92 16.45 -23.18
CA ALA A 59 -23.54 15.32 -22.50
C ALA A 59 -22.50 14.27 -22.10
N ASP A 60 -21.52 14.02 -22.96
CA ASP A 60 -20.45 13.05 -22.71
C ASP A 60 -19.44 13.56 -21.68
N THR A 61 -19.30 14.89 -21.50
CA THR A 61 -18.42 15.51 -20.49
C THR A 61 -18.73 15.02 -19.08
N ALA A 62 -20.00 14.95 -18.71
CA ALA A 62 -20.41 14.49 -17.38
C ALA A 62 -20.04 13.03 -17.16
N LYS A 63 -20.18 12.18 -18.19
CA LYS A 63 -19.79 10.76 -18.14
C LYS A 63 -18.28 10.59 -18.03
N VAL A 64 -17.51 11.37 -18.79
CA VAL A 64 -16.04 11.34 -18.75
C VAL A 64 -15.52 11.79 -17.37
N ARG A 65 -16.09 12.86 -16.80
CA ARG A 65 -15.72 13.31 -15.45
C ARG A 65 -16.02 12.25 -14.41
N ALA A 66 -17.19 11.61 -14.47
CA ALA A 66 -17.54 10.54 -13.54
C ALA A 66 -16.58 9.36 -13.66
N ALA A 67 -16.21 8.97 -14.89
CA ALA A 67 -15.24 7.90 -15.13
C ALA A 67 -13.83 8.27 -14.61
N LEU A 68 -13.38 9.50 -14.82
CA LEU A 68 -12.10 10.00 -14.29
C LEU A 68 -12.08 9.97 -12.76
N GLU A 69 -13.14 10.45 -12.12
CA GLU A 69 -13.24 10.41 -10.65
C GLU A 69 -13.14 8.99 -10.10
N GLN A 70 -13.78 8.02 -10.75
CA GLN A 70 -13.70 6.61 -10.36
C GLN A 70 -12.28 6.04 -10.53
N ILE A 71 -11.63 6.37 -11.64
CA ILE A 71 -10.25 5.92 -11.92
C ILE A 71 -9.26 6.55 -10.93
N GLU A 72 -9.39 7.85 -10.68
CA GLU A 72 -8.56 8.57 -9.71
C GLU A 72 -8.78 8.04 -8.29
N HIS A 73 -10.02 7.71 -7.95
CA HIS A 73 -10.34 7.09 -6.65
C HIS A 73 -9.69 5.70 -6.53
N ALA A 74 -9.75 4.86 -7.57
CA ALA A 74 -9.11 3.56 -7.61
C ALA A 74 -7.58 3.69 -7.47
N GLN A 75 -6.97 4.65 -8.14
CA GLN A 75 -5.54 4.95 -8.02
C GLN A 75 -5.17 5.35 -6.59
N ALA A 76 -5.92 6.29 -6.01
CA ALA A 76 -5.69 6.77 -4.65
C ALA A 76 -5.86 5.65 -3.63
N THR A 77 -6.85 4.77 -3.81
CA THR A 77 -7.09 3.60 -2.96
C THR A 77 -5.92 2.64 -3.00
N ALA A 78 -5.42 2.29 -4.19
CA ALA A 78 -4.25 1.42 -4.35
C ALA A 78 -2.99 2.04 -3.71
N THR A 79 -2.77 3.33 -3.89
CA THR A 79 -1.65 4.06 -3.29
C THR A 79 -1.72 4.06 -1.76
N LYS A 80 -2.89 4.33 -1.20
CA LYS A 80 -3.10 4.30 0.27
C LYS A 80 -2.86 2.90 0.82
N GLY A 81 -3.34 1.86 0.12
CA GLY A 81 -3.12 0.47 0.51
C GLY A 81 -1.64 0.12 0.54
N ALA A 82 -0.90 0.47 -0.51
CA ALA A 82 0.54 0.25 -0.58
C ALA A 82 1.29 0.98 0.56
N GLN A 83 0.92 2.21 0.87
CA GLN A 83 1.51 2.98 1.97
C GLN A 83 1.19 2.34 3.33
N ALA A 84 -0.04 1.93 3.57
CA ALA A 84 -0.45 1.31 4.83
C ALA A 84 0.28 -0.01 5.08
N ILE A 85 0.36 -0.87 4.06
CA ILE A 85 1.09 -2.14 4.12
C ILE A 85 2.58 -1.88 4.30
N GLY A 86 3.17 -0.95 3.56
CA GLY A 86 4.57 -0.58 3.68
C GLY A 86 4.94 -0.07 5.07
N ASN A 87 4.08 0.73 5.69
CA ASN A 87 4.26 1.20 7.05
C ASN A 87 4.21 0.04 8.05
N ALA A 88 3.19 -0.81 7.95
CA ALA A 88 3.03 -1.96 8.83
C ALA A 88 4.21 -2.95 8.70
N LYS A 89 4.71 -3.16 7.48
CA LYS A 89 5.92 -3.95 7.22
C LYS A 89 7.14 -3.35 7.94
N ARG A 90 7.38 -2.06 7.77
CA ARG A 90 8.52 -1.40 8.41
C ARG A 90 8.48 -1.52 9.94
N GLU A 91 7.30 -1.36 10.54
CA GLU A 91 7.12 -1.55 11.98
C GLU A 91 7.45 -2.98 12.41
N ALA A 92 6.97 -3.98 11.67
CA ALA A 92 7.23 -5.38 11.96
C ALA A 92 8.72 -5.75 11.79
N VAL A 93 9.34 -5.32 10.69
CA VAL A 93 10.78 -5.55 10.44
C VAL A 93 11.63 -4.87 11.50
N LYS A 94 11.27 -3.63 11.88
CA LYS A 94 11.97 -2.89 12.93
C LYS A 94 11.88 -3.60 14.28
N ALA A 95 10.72 -4.12 14.64
CA ALA A 95 10.56 -4.87 15.89
C ALA A 95 11.45 -6.12 15.93
N ILE A 96 11.56 -6.84 14.81
CA ILE A 96 12.49 -7.97 14.69
C ILE A 96 13.93 -7.51 14.86
N GLN A 97 14.31 -6.44 14.19
CA GLN A 97 15.67 -5.89 14.21
C GLN A 97 16.05 -5.38 15.62
N ASP A 98 15.15 -4.71 16.30
CA ASP A 98 15.37 -4.23 17.65
C ASP A 98 15.70 -5.40 18.62
N ALA A 99 15.00 -6.53 18.48
CA ALA A 99 15.31 -7.72 19.26
C ALA A 99 16.68 -8.32 18.89
N GLU A 100 17.00 -8.40 17.62
CA GLU A 100 18.30 -8.93 17.15
C GLU A 100 19.46 -8.01 17.56
N ASP A 101 19.27 -6.69 17.56
CA ASP A 101 20.26 -5.71 18.04
C ASP A 101 20.52 -5.83 19.55
N ASP A 102 19.49 -6.22 20.31
CA ASP A 102 19.60 -6.49 21.75
C ASP A 102 20.15 -7.89 22.08
N MET A 103 20.71 -8.59 21.09
CA MET A 103 21.28 -9.92 21.23
C MET A 103 20.26 -11.01 21.55
N PHE A 104 19.06 -10.87 21.04
CA PHE A 104 18.06 -11.94 20.99
C PHE A 104 18.02 -12.58 19.59
N ALA A 105 17.62 -13.84 19.54
CA ALA A 105 17.34 -14.53 18.28
C ALA A 105 15.85 -14.53 18.02
N VAL A 106 15.45 -14.29 16.78
CA VAL A 106 14.06 -14.37 16.34
C VAL A 106 13.93 -15.49 15.32
N SER A 107 13.17 -16.54 15.66
CA SER A 107 12.94 -17.69 14.79
C SER A 107 11.96 -17.39 13.66
N GLU A 108 11.84 -18.32 12.72
CA GLU A 108 10.83 -18.23 11.66
C GLU A 108 9.39 -18.14 12.21
N ASP A 109 9.12 -18.79 13.33
CA ASP A 109 7.82 -18.74 14.01
C ASP A 109 7.65 -17.47 14.87
N LEU A 110 8.56 -16.51 14.73
CA LEU A 110 8.57 -15.25 15.49
C LEU A 110 8.65 -15.48 17.01
N VAL A 111 9.42 -16.48 17.42
CA VAL A 111 9.75 -16.76 18.81
C VAL A 111 11.09 -16.12 19.15
N VAL A 112 11.11 -15.33 20.23
CA VAL A 112 12.31 -14.64 20.72
C VAL A 112 13.01 -15.50 21.75
N THR A 113 14.31 -15.74 21.55
CA THR A 113 15.18 -16.45 22.49
C THR A 113 16.44 -15.63 22.76
N ASP A 114 17.06 -15.87 23.92
CA ASP A 114 18.26 -15.15 24.32
C ASP A 114 19.51 -15.80 23.69
N LYS A 115 20.32 -15.00 23.02
CA LYS A 115 21.64 -15.45 22.54
C LYS A 115 22.67 -15.54 23.66
N LEU A 116 22.49 -14.81 24.76
CA LEU A 116 23.38 -14.79 25.88
C LEU A 116 23.00 -15.90 26.91
N THR A 117 23.31 -17.15 26.55
CA THR A 117 22.89 -18.34 27.29
C THR A 117 23.69 -18.60 28.56
N GLN A 118 24.89 -17.99 28.70
CA GLN A 118 25.83 -18.23 29.83
C GLN A 118 25.73 -17.19 30.93
N MET A 119 24.72 -16.35 30.93
CA MET A 119 24.53 -15.34 31.96
C MET A 119 24.09 -16.01 33.28
N PRO A 120 24.76 -15.75 34.41
CA PRO A 120 24.35 -16.30 35.68
C PRO A 120 23.01 -15.76 36.15
N ASN A 121 22.30 -16.55 36.94
CA ASN A 121 21.05 -16.11 37.57
C ASN A 121 21.29 -14.87 38.44
N GLY A 122 20.40 -13.87 38.25
CA GLY A 122 20.50 -12.62 38.99
C GLY A 122 19.60 -11.54 38.36
N PRO A 123 19.70 -10.27 38.87
CA PRO A 123 18.86 -9.18 38.38
C PRO A 123 18.97 -8.94 36.88
N GLN A 124 20.15 -9.09 36.31
CA GLN A 124 20.36 -8.93 34.85
C GLN A 124 19.64 -10.00 34.05
N ARG A 125 19.63 -11.25 34.52
CA ARG A 125 18.91 -12.34 33.88
C ARG A 125 17.40 -12.09 33.90
N VAL A 126 16.89 -11.62 35.02
CA VAL A 126 15.46 -11.26 35.18
C VAL A 126 15.07 -10.15 34.19
N LEU A 127 15.93 -9.12 34.04
CA LEU A 127 15.69 -8.04 33.05
C LEU A 127 15.69 -8.55 31.64
N ARG A 128 16.59 -9.47 31.27
CA ARG A 128 16.62 -10.07 29.95
C ARG A 128 15.39 -10.94 29.68
N ASP A 129 14.97 -11.74 30.64
CA ASP A 129 13.74 -12.55 30.53
C ASP A 129 12.51 -11.67 30.33
N PHE A 130 12.45 -10.51 31.00
CA PHE A 130 11.41 -9.51 30.79
C PHE A 130 11.48 -8.88 29.39
N ALA A 131 12.69 -8.56 28.92
CA ALA A 131 12.91 -8.02 27.59
C ALA A 131 12.48 -9.00 26.48
N ILE A 132 12.69 -10.30 26.66
CA ILE A 132 12.16 -11.34 25.75
C ILE A 132 10.64 -11.20 25.60
N GLN A 133 9.93 -11.06 26.69
CA GLN A 133 8.47 -10.91 26.67
C GLN A 133 8.04 -9.65 25.93
N LEU A 134 8.72 -8.52 26.17
CA LEU A 134 8.41 -7.27 25.48
C LEU A 134 8.65 -7.37 23.97
N HIS A 135 9.80 -7.91 23.56
CA HIS A 135 10.09 -8.12 22.14
C HIS A 135 9.11 -9.10 21.49
N GLN A 136 8.77 -10.19 22.19
CA GLN A 136 7.84 -11.19 21.71
C GLN A 136 6.46 -10.59 21.42
N VAL A 137 5.94 -9.78 22.33
CA VAL A 137 4.64 -9.10 22.19
C VAL A 137 4.69 -8.09 21.03
N ALA A 138 5.76 -7.29 20.96
CA ALA A 138 5.92 -6.30 19.90
C ALA A 138 6.00 -6.95 18.51
N ILE A 139 6.84 -7.96 18.34
CA ILE A 139 7.05 -8.65 17.05
C ILE A 139 5.75 -9.30 16.58
N ARG A 140 5.10 -10.07 17.43
CA ARG A 140 3.83 -10.74 17.07
C ARG A 140 2.72 -9.74 16.80
N GLY A 141 2.63 -8.69 17.61
CA GLY A 141 1.65 -7.63 17.42
C GLY A 141 1.79 -6.94 16.07
N HIS A 142 3.01 -6.55 15.70
CA HIS A 142 3.27 -5.92 14.40
C HIS A 142 3.10 -6.87 13.22
N ALA A 143 3.49 -8.14 13.36
CA ALA A 143 3.27 -9.15 12.32
C ALA A 143 1.78 -9.41 12.06
N MET A 144 0.99 -9.49 13.12
CA MET A 144 -0.47 -9.62 13.01
C MET A 144 -1.10 -8.37 12.38
N LYS A 145 -0.65 -7.20 12.78
CA LYS A 145 -1.09 -5.92 12.19
C LYS A 145 -0.81 -5.88 10.69
N LEU A 146 0.39 -6.29 10.27
CA LEU A 146 0.76 -6.35 8.86
C LEU A 146 -0.20 -7.27 8.08
N ALA A 147 -0.45 -8.47 8.56
CA ALA A 147 -1.37 -9.40 7.93
C ALA A 147 -2.81 -8.84 7.84
N ALA A 148 -3.27 -8.19 8.91
CA ALA A 148 -4.61 -7.58 8.96
C ALA A 148 -4.74 -6.40 7.98
N VAL A 149 -3.73 -5.54 7.91
CA VAL A 149 -3.71 -4.41 6.97
C VAL A 149 -3.67 -4.91 5.54
N ASP A 150 -2.84 -5.90 5.22
CA ASP A 150 -2.79 -6.49 3.88
C ASP A 150 -4.15 -7.08 3.47
N GLN A 151 -4.81 -7.78 4.36
CA GLN A 151 -6.13 -8.35 4.11
C GLN A 151 -7.20 -7.27 3.86
N GLN A 152 -7.09 -6.12 4.51
CA GLN A 152 -8.00 -5.00 4.31
C GLN A 152 -7.95 -4.44 2.89
N TRP A 153 -6.77 -4.49 2.25
CA TRP A 153 -6.53 -3.92 0.93
C TRP A 153 -6.45 -4.96 -0.20
N ALA A 154 -6.63 -6.23 0.14
CA ALA A 154 -6.62 -7.35 -0.83
C ALA A 154 -7.77 -7.31 -1.85
#